data_dd29eaf0fdd3deceea067004ee40bee5
#
_entry.id   dd29eaf0fdd3deceea067004ee40bee5
#
_cell.length_a   1.000
_cell.length_b   1.000
_cell.length_c   1.000
_cell.angle_alpha   90.00
_cell.angle_beta   90.00
_cell.angle_gamma   90.00
#
_symmetry.space_group_name_H-M   'P 1'
#
loop_
_entity.id
_entity.type
_entity.pdbx_description
1 polymer ?
#
loop_
_entity_poly.entity_id
_entity_poly.type
_entity_poly.pdbx_seq_one_letter_code
_entity_poly.pdbx_strand_id
1 'polypeptide(L)'
;MKQLLFHSLFLLLSLCLLGCDEASDNPSSNQETEPFSALYVDNENPDTEATQPYRSDTEAISSDRANAITNAVESASPAIVSIMATETVRRFQSPHDEFFRYFFGGEHPRENTNMGSGFIISEDGLIVTNQHVVGKEPNEIMISTIDGHTYEAELIGSDELTDIALIKIDSDQAFPFVELSNSDDVIVGEWAIALGNPFGLFEDGKPTVTVGVISAKNRDFRPDPNNPRVYIDMLQTDAAINRGNSGGPLLNSRGEVIGINTFIYTGGTSDGFVGLSFAIPSNRIERIISQLLTTGSVVLDYDPGMEFTSMTEQLVYRHRLPYVQGLLVTSVNKDGPAFECGIMPGDVIVRIGDERVVSEMHAWALLRDYDKGDTMQVELLRDNNLYRTEMMLRQSISAEE
;
A
#
# COMPACT_ATOMS: atom_id res chain seq x y z
N MET A 1 -52.26 14.10 16.18
CA MET A 1 -51.79 15.35 16.80
C MET A 1 -50.29 15.46 16.62
N LYS A 2 -49.85 15.53 15.35
CA LYS A 2 -48.44 15.77 14.90
C LYS A 2 -48.46 16.13 13.40
N GLN A 3 -49.13 17.24 13.09
CA GLN A 3 -49.12 17.88 11.76
C GLN A 3 -49.43 19.37 11.99
N LEU A 4 -48.42 20.13 12.41
CA LEU A 4 -48.53 21.60 12.53
C LEU A 4 -47.14 22.15 12.98
N LEU A 5 -46.11 21.98 12.17
CA LEU A 5 -44.81 22.63 12.42
C LEU A 5 -43.90 22.58 11.16
N PHE A 6 -44.49 22.76 9.95
CA PHE A 6 -43.68 22.82 8.71
C PHE A 6 -44.08 23.94 7.76
N HIS A 7 -44.73 25.02 8.25
CA HIS A 7 -45.22 26.12 7.41
C HIS A 7 -44.73 27.52 7.85
N SER A 8 -43.62 27.66 8.55
CA SER A 8 -43.16 28.98 9.03
C SER A 8 -41.72 29.36 8.64
N LEU A 9 -41.12 28.66 7.67
CA LEU A 9 -39.74 29.00 7.25
C LEU A 9 -39.57 29.31 5.75
N PHE A 10 -40.69 29.61 5.04
CA PHE A 10 -40.65 29.93 3.60
C PHE A 10 -41.18 31.34 3.26
N LEU A 11 -41.34 32.23 4.27
CA LEU A 11 -41.90 33.57 4.04
C LEU A 11 -40.98 34.75 4.41
N LEU A 12 -39.67 34.56 4.36
CA LEU A 12 -38.71 35.63 4.71
C LEU A 12 -37.58 35.82 3.67
N LEU A 13 -37.75 35.34 2.42
CA LEU A 13 -36.76 35.55 1.34
C LEU A 13 -37.38 36.11 0.05
N SER A 14 -38.47 36.90 0.16
CA SER A 14 -39.13 37.48 -1.01
C SER A 14 -39.47 38.97 -0.86
N LEU A 15 -38.60 39.74 -0.20
CA LEU A 15 -38.87 41.20 -0.03
C LEU A 15 -37.55 42.02 -0.11
N CYS A 16 -36.76 41.88 -1.15
CA CYS A 16 -35.64 42.79 -1.49
C CYS A 16 -35.40 42.84 -2.99
N LEU A 17 -36.44 43.00 -3.79
CA LEU A 17 -36.32 43.31 -5.20
C LEU A 17 -37.48 44.20 -5.61
N LEU A 18 -37.48 45.48 -5.19
CA LEU A 18 -38.27 46.54 -5.83
C LEU A 18 -37.77 47.90 -5.29
N GLY A 19 -37.19 48.67 -6.17
CA GLY A 19 -37.06 50.13 -6.00
C GLY A 19 -35.63 50.65 -6.06
N CYS A 20 -35.22 51.11 -7.25
CA CYS A 20 -35.06 52.51 -7.58
C CYS A 20 -34.50 52.64 -9.03
N ASP A 21 -35.39 53.04 -9.92
CA ASP A 21 -35.00 53.78 -11.13
C ASP A 21 -34.55 55.19 -10.70
N GLU A 22 -33.51 55.72 -11.30
CA GLU A 22 -33.45 56.97 -12.03
C GLU A 22 -32.03 57.37 -12.41
N ALA A 23 -31.86 57.47 -13.68
CA ALA A 23 -31.01 58.21 -14.57
C ALA A 23 -29.92 59.14 -13.98
N SER A 24 -28.72 59.05 -14.51
CA SER A 24 -28.09 60.14 -15.30
C SER A 24 -26.73 59.74 -15.84
N ASP A 25 -26.60 59.94 -17.14
CA ASP A 25 -25.43 60.34 -17.90
C ASP A 25 -24.09 59.55 -17.83
N ASN A 26 -23.88 58.94 -18.97
CA ASN A 26 -22.65 58.51 -19.60
C ASN A 26 -21.52 59.58 -19.55
N PRO A 27 -20.24 59.21 -19.45
CA PRO A 27 -19.55 58.98 -20.71
C PRO A 27 -18.68 57.72 -20.74
N SER A 28 -18.71 57.09 -21.92
CA SER A 28 -17.81 56.11 -22.47
C SER A 28 -16.35 56.24 -21.99
N SER A 29 -15.84 55.19 -21.32
CA SER A 29 -14.42 54.89 -21.37
C SER A 29 -14.28 53.40 -21.76
N ASN A 30 -13.92 53.22 -23.02
CA ASN A 30 -13.36 51.98 -23.52
C ASN A 30 -12.09 51.69 -22.68
N GLN A 31 -12.18 50.77 -21.74
CA GLN A 31 -11.00 50.07 -21.25
C GLN A 31 -10.71 48.96 -22.24
N GLU A 32 -9.87 49.26 -23.23
CA GLU A 32 -9.13 48.28 -24.01
C GLU A 32 -8.28 47.49 -23.00
N THR A 33 -8.52 46.20 -22.91
CA THR A 33 -7.60 45.26 -22.22
C THR A 33 -6.30 45.28 -23.02
N GLU A 34 -5.31 45.97 -22.52
CA GLU A 34 -3.95 45.95 -23.04
C GLU A 34 -3.45 44.47 -23.05
N PRO A 35 -2.94 43.99 -24.19
CA PRO A 35 -2.34 42.69 -24.23
C PRO A 35 -1.05 42.66 -23.39
N PHE A 36 -0.74 41.51 -22.82
CA PHE A 36 0.39 41.21 -21.92
C PHE A 36 1.80 41.60 -22.48
N SER A 37 1.85 42.15 -23.70
CA SER A 37 3.05 42.66 -24.34
C SER A 37 3.49 44.06 -23.85
N ALA A 38 2.68 44.76 -23.04
CA ALA A 38 3.03 46.08 -22.54
C ALA A 38 3.97 46.09 -21.31
N LEU A 39 4.47 44.91 -20.89
CA LEU A 39 5.52 44.84 -19.86
C LEU A 39 6.95 44.88 -20.41
N TYR A 40 7.12 45.00 -21.73
CA TYR A 40 8.41 45.35 -22.31
C TYR A 40 8.56 46.86 -22.29
N VAL A 41 9.30 47.38 -21.33
CA VAL A 41 9.76 48.76 -21.32
C VAL A 41 10.83 48.89 -22.40
N ASP A 42 10.50 49.53 -23.51
CA ASP A 42 11.49 50.01 -24.48
C ASP A 42 12.35 51.08 -23.80
N ASN A 43 13.47 50.66 -23.23
CA ASN A 43 14.51 51.59 -22.80
C ASN A 43 15.39 51.93 -23.99
N GLU A 44 14.96 52.92 -24.77
CA GLU A 44 15.86 53.65 -25.65
C GLU A 44 16.79 54.55 -24.81
N ASN A 45 17.75 53.93 -24.12
CA ASN A 45 18.87 54.65 -23.53
C ASN A 45 20.15 53.91 -23.93
N PRO A 46 20.98 54.48 -24.86
CA PRO A 46 22.12 53.75 -25.44
C PRO A 46 23.32 53.58 -24.51
N ASP A 47 23.26 54.02 -23.25
CA ASP A 47 24.38 53.98 -22.28
C ASP A 47 24.11 53.13 -21.02
N THR A 48 23.04 52.37 -21.00
CA THR A 48 22.87 51.33 -19.96
C THR A 48 23.38 50.04 -20.54
N GLU A 49 24.45 49.46 -19.96
CA GLU A 49 24.84 48.07 -20.17
C GLU A 49 23.59 47.22 -20.03
N ALA A 50 23.08 46.73 -21.16
CA ALA A 50 21.97 45.81 -21.18
C ALA A 50 22.35 44.66 -20.29
N THR A 51 21.76 44.53 -19.11
CA THR A 51 21.77 43.32 -18.32
C THR A 51 21.17 42.25 -19.21
N GLN A 52 22.05 41.50 -19.87
CA GLN A 52 21.61 40.35 -20.66
C GLN A 52 20.72 39.50 -19.75
N PRO A 53 19.57 39.05 -20.25
CA PRO A 53 18.78 38.10 -19.48
C PRO A 53 19.71 36.96 -19.11
N TYR A 54 19.73 36.62 -17.83
CA TYR A 54 20.54 35.54 -17.25
C TYR A 54 20.41 34.29 -18.14
N ARG A 55 21.30 34.13 -19.09
CA ARG A 55 21.52 32.90 -19.82
C ARG A 55 22.37 32.04 -18.89
N SER A 56 21.72 31.34 -17.95
CA SER A 56 22.37 30.21 -17.33
C SER A 56 22.76 29.23 -18.45
N ASP A 57 24.01 28.83 -18.47
CA ASP A 57 24.49 27.80 -19.36
C ASP A 57 23.52 26.62 -19.18
N THR A 58 22.92 26.13 -20.28
CA THR A 58 21.93 25.07 -20.28
C THR A 58 22.46 23.81 -19.56
N GLU A 59 23.78 23.60 -19.61
CA GLU A 59 24.47 22.51 -18.89
C GLU A 59 24.50 22.74 -17.37
N ALA A 60 24.71 23.99 -16.89
CA ALA A 60 24.71 24.29 -15.46
C ALA A 60 23.30 24.12 -14.86
N ILE A 61 22.24 24.59 -15.57
CA ILE A 61 20.86 24.39 -15.14
C ILE A 61 20.50 22.88 -15.13
N SER A 62 21.01 22.12 -16.09
CA SER A 62 20.79 20.67 -16.15
C SER A 62 21.43 19.96 -14.94
N SER A 63 22.67 20.33 -14.57
CA SER A 63 23.35 19.73 -13.42
C SER A 63 22.71 20.12 -12.07
N ASP A 64 22.21 21.34 -11.94
CA ASP A 64 21.55 21.81 -10.72
C ASP A 64 20.17 21.16 -10.48
N ARG A 65 19.56 20.60 -11.51
CA ARG A 65 18.29 19.86 -11.41
C ARG A 65 18.49 18.37 -11.11
N ALA A 66 19.66 17.82 -11.37
CA ALA A 66 20.00 16.44 -11.02
C ALA A 66 20.29 16.37 -9.51
N ASN A 67 19.56 15.51 -8.81
CA ASN A 67 19.73 15.25 -7.39
C ASN A 67 19.48 13.78 -7.09
N ALA A 68 19.62 13.36 -5.83
CA ALA A 68 19.44 11.97 -5.44
C ALA A 68 18.07 11.41 -5.85
N ILE A 69 17.01 12.22 -5.76
CA ILE A 69 15.65 11.81 -6.15
C ILE A 69 15.58 11.55 -7.65
N THR A 70 16.04 12.51 -8.48
CA THR A 70 15.98 12.36 -9.94
C THR A 70 16.82 11.18 -10.43
N ASN A 71 17.99 10.96 -9.82
CA ASN A 71 18.85 9.82 -10.15
C ASN A 71 18.21 8.49 -9.76
N ALA A 72 17.60 8.40 -8.57
CA ALA A 72 16.86 7.23 -8.13
C ALA A 72 15.69 6.89 -9.07
N VAL A 73 14.94 7.91 -9.50
CA VAL A 73 13.84 7.77 -10.46
C VAL A 73 14.35 7.31 -11.83
N GLU A 74 15.43 7.90 -12.34
CA GLU A 74 16.01 7.54 -13.64
C GLU A 74 16.49 6.09 -13.66
N SER A 75 17.17 5.65 -12.60
CA SER A 75 17.70 4.28 -12.50
C SER A 75 16.59 3.23 -12.35
N ALA A 76 15.52 3.51 -11.58
CA ALA A 76 14.49 2.54 -11.28
C ALA A 76 13.35 2.50 -12.32
N SER A 77 13.08 3.62 -12.99
CA SER A 77 11.94 3.73 -13.93
C SER A 77 11.86 2.62 -14.98
N PRO A 78 12.97 2.15 -15.58
CA PRO A 78 12.91 1.08 -16.59
C PRO A 78 12.34 -0.25 -16.08
N ALA A 79 12.41 -0.49 -14.77
CA ALA A 79 11.89 -1.70 -14.15
C ALA A 79 10.43 -1.58 -13.68
N ILE A 80 9.80 -0.41 -13.82
CA ILE A 80 8.42 -0.20 -13.35
C ILE A 80 7.45 -0.59 -14.47
N VAL A 81 6.44 -1.36 -14.10
CA VAL A 81 5.44 -1.87 -15.05
C VAL A 81 4.02 -1.51 -14.63
N SER A 82 3.16 -1.38 -15.62
CA SER A 82 1.71 -1.41 -15.44
C SER A 82 1.21 -2.84 -15.50
N ILE A 83 0.28 -3.20 -14.63
CA ILE A 83 -0.34 -4.52 -14.56
C ILE A 83 -1.84 -4.36 -14.80
N MET A 84 -2.37 -5.17 -15.72
CA MET A 84 -3.80 -5.34 -15.94
C MET A 84 -4.12 -6.83 -15.78
N ALA A 85 -4.96 -7.17 -14.82
CA ALA A 85 -5.39 -8.54 -14.56
C ALA A 85 -6.90 -8.65 -14.72
N THR A 86 -7.37 -9.68 -15.43
CA THR A 86 -8.79 -9.98 -15.61
C THR A 86 -9.16 -11.22 -14.81
N GLU A 87 -10.26 -11.15 -14.06
CA GLU A 87 -10.78 -12.25 -13.26
C GLU A 87 -12.26 -12.49 -13.56
N THR A 88 -12.66 -13.75 -13.73
CA THR A 88 -14.07 -14.11 -13.92
C THR A 88 -14.77 -14.20 -12.56
N VAL A 89 -15.55 -13.20 -12.22
CA VAL A 89 -16.32 -13.21 -10.96
C VAL A 89 -17.53 -14.14 -11.10
N ARG A 90 -17.44 -15.32 -10.48
CA ARG A 90 -18.63 -16.14 -10.17
C ARG A 90 -19.37 -15.46 -9.02
N ARG A 91 -20.59 -15.00 -9.31
CA ARG A 91 -21.52 -14.31 -8.41
C ARG A 91 -21.41 -14.74 -6.93
N PHE A 92 -20.55 -14.07 -6.15
CA PHE A 92 -20.71 -13.88 -4.72
C PHE A 92 -20.25 -12.45 -4.43
N GLN A 93 -21.20 -11.61 -3.99
CA GLN A 93 -20.90 -10.26 -3.53
C GLN A 93 -20.05 -10.37 -2.27
N SER A 94 -18.76 -10.23 -2.43
CA SER A 94 -17.81 -10.07 -1.34
C SER A 94 -17.74 -8.59 -0.97
N PRO A 95 -17.59 -8.21 0.31
CA PRO A 95 -17.28 -6.84 0.72
C PRO A 95 -16.02 -6.28 0.05
N HIS A 96 -15.19 -7.17 -0.51
CA HIS A 96 -13.97 -6.87 -1.27
C HIS A 96 -14.25 -6.17 -2.60
N ASP A 97 -15.34 -6.55 -3.28
CA ASP A 97 -15.76 -5.92 -4.53
C ASP A 97 -16.21 -4.47 -4.29
N GLU A 98 -16.62 -4.15 -3.06
CA GLU A 98 -17.00 -2.79 -2.68
C GLU A 98 -15.79 -1.86 -2.60
N PHE A 99 -14.65 -2.33 -2.10
CA PHE A 99 -13.39 -1.57 -2.08
C PHE A 99 -12.90 -1.27 -3.51
N PHE A 100 -12.91 -2.27 -4.39
CA PHE A 100 -12.52 -2.10 -5.80
C PHE A 100 -13.51 -1.26 -6.59
N ARG A 101 -14.82 -1.48 -6.43
CA ARG A 101 -15.87 -0.66 -7.04
C ARG A 101 -15.78 0.80 -6.61
N TYR A 102 -15.48 1.04 -5.34
CA TYR A 102 -15.29 2.37 -4.78
C TYR A 102 -14.04 3.05 -5.36
N PHE A 103 -12.97 2.30 -5.59
CA PHE A 103 -11.71 2.84 -6.08
C PHE A 103 -11.59 2.90 -7.62
N PHE A 104 -12.21 2.00 -8.36
CA PHE A 104 -12.02 1.87 -9.81
C PHE A 104 -13.26 2.12 -10.65
N GLY A 105 -14.43 2.28 -10.07
CA GLY A 105 -15.70 2.68 -10.70
C GLY A 105 -16.04 1.92 -12.00
N GLY A 106 -17.03 1.03 -11.98
CA GLY A 106 -17.54 0.39 -13.19
C GLY A 106 -18.49 -0.77 -12.88
N GLU A 107 -19.70 -0.70 -13.42
CA GLU A 107 -20.63 -1.83 -13.48
C GLU A 107 -20.43 -2.57 -14.82
N HIS A 108 -19.67 -3.66 -14.80
CA HIS A 108 -19.73 -4.65 -15.85
C HIS A 108 -19.89 -6.07 -15.29
N PRO A 109 -20.89 -6.85 -15.75
CA PRO A 109 -21.35 -8.05 -15.05
C PRO A 109 -20.60 -9.35 -15.34
N ARG A 110 -19.48 -9.38 -16.03
CA ARG A 110 -18.85 -10.63 -16.47
C ARG A 110 -17.35 -10.77 -16.31
N GLU A 111 -16.60 -9.68 -16.27
CA GLU A 111 -15.14 -9.72 -16.10
C GLU A 111 -14.75 -8.54 -15.21
N ASN A 112 -14.06 -8.81 -14.12
CA ASN A 112 -13.50 -7.78 -13.29
C ASN A 112 -12.07 -7.53 -13.77
N THR A 113 -11.76 -6.30 -14.17
CA THR A 113 -10.42 -5.91 -14.57
C THR A 113 -9.78 -5.11 -13.44
N ASN A 114 -8.75 -5.66 -12.86
CA ASN A 114 -7.92 -5.00 -11.86
C ASN A 114 -6.74 -4.33 -12.56
N MET A 115 -6.36 -3.15 -12.08
CA MET A 115 -5.21 -2.40 -12.60
C MET A 115 -4.35 -1.89 -11.45
N GLY A 116 -3.04 -1.91 -11.65
CA GLY A 116 -2.07 -1.40 -10.72
C GLY A 116 -0.67 -1.34 -11.31
N SER A 117 0.31 -1.29 -10.44
CA SER A 117 1.72 -1.27 -10.80
C SER A 117 2.44 -2.51 -10.28
N GLY A 118 3.62 -2.73 -10.81
CA GLY A 118 4.60 -3.70 -10.33
C GLY A 118 6.01 -3.22 -10.61
N PHE A 119 6.98 -3.98 -10.18
CA PHE A 119 8.37 -3.76 -10.51
C PHE A 119 9.10 -5.07 -10.73
N ILE A 120 10.00 -5.06 -11.72
CA ILE A 120 10.81 -6.20 -12.12
C ILE A 120 11.98 -6.33 -11.15
N ILE A 121 12.20 -7.53 -10.62
CA ILE A 121 13.25 -7.84 -9.63
C ILE A 121 14.34 -8.77 -10.16
N SER A 122 14.22 -9.24 -11.40
CA SER A 122 15.22 -10.12 -12.04
C SER A 122 15.30 -9.90 -13.53
N GLU A 123 16.48 -10.18 -14.11
CA GLU A 123 16.74 -10.03 -15.54
C GLU A 123 15.81 -10.90 -16.40
N ASP A 124 15.36 -12.02 -15.89
CA ASP A 124 14.45 -12.94 -16.58
C ASP A 124 12.97 -12.56 -16.45
N GLY A 125 12.65 -11.40 -15.82
CA GLY A 125 11.31 -10.82 -15.81
C GLY A 125 10.39 -11.30 -14.69
N LEU A 126 10.92 -11.61 -13.49
CA LEU A 126 10.11 -11.75 -12.28
C LEU A 126 9.63 -10.37 -11.81
N ILE A 127 8.35 -10.26 -11.51
CA ILE A 127 7.69 -9.03 -11.08
C ILE A 127 7.02 -9.22 -9.72
N VAL A 128 7.24 -8.26 -8.85
CA VAL A 128 6.55 -8.17 -7.56
C VAL A 128 5.46 -7.12 -7.63
N THR A 129 4.31 -7.43 -7.05
CA THR A 129 3.16 -6.53 -6.94
C THR A 129 2.30 -6.90 -5.73
N ASN A 130 1.21 -6.15 -5.50
CA ASN A 130 0.21 -6.55 -4.51
C ASN A 130 -0.70 -7.66 -5.04
N GLN A 131 -1.12 -8.57 -4.15
CA GLN A 131 -2.07 -9.64 -4.47
C GLN A 131 -3.40 -9.06 -4.97
N HIS A 132 -3.87 -7.94 -4.39
CA HIS A 132 -5.11 -7.32 -4.82
C HIS A 132 -5.07 -6.73 -6.24
N VAL A 133 -3.90 -6.48 -6.80
CA VAL A 133 -3.72 -6.04 -8.19
C VAL A 133 -3.97 -7.19 -9.16
N VAL A 134 -3.48 -8.39 -8.85
CA VAL A 134 -3.64 -9.56 -9.72
C VAL A 134 -4.93 -10.35 -9.46
N GLY A 135 -5.52 -10.23 -8.27
CA GLY A 135 -6.67 -11.04 -7.86
C GLY A 135 -6.26 -12.43 -7.35
N LYS A 136 -7.26 -13.29 -7.09
CA LYS A 136 -7.03 -14.66 -6.56
C LYS A 136 -6.73 -15.67 -7.65
N GLU A 137 -7.53 -15.65 -8.70
CA GLU A 137 -7.47 -16.59 -9.83
C GLU A 137 -7.60 -15.78 -11.14
N PRO A 138 -6.56 -15.03 -11.54
CA PRO A 138 -6.61 -14.23 -12.76
C PRO A 138 -6.69 -15.15 -13.99
N ASN A 139 -7.56 -14.80 -14.94
CA ASN A 139 -7.65 -15.50 -16.22
C ASN A 139 -6.53 -15.06 -17.17
N GLU A 140 -6.14 -13.80 -17.09
CA GLU A 140 -5.15 -13.17 -17.93
C GLU A 140 -4.44 -12.07 -17.15
N ILE A 141 -3.12 -11.99 -17.27
CA ILE A 141 -2.30 -10.90 -16.71
C ILE A 141 -1.51 -10.29 -17.86
N MET A 142 -1.72 -9.00 -18.10
CA MET A 142 -1.00 -8.23 -19.10
C MET A 142 -0.09 -7.21 -18.43
N ILE A 143 1.15 -7.17 -18.87
CA ILE A 143 2.20 -6.27 -18.38
C ILE A 143 2.54 -5.26 -19.46
N SER A 144 2.55 -3.98 -19.11
CA SER A 144 3.06 -2.94 -20.01
C SER A 144 4.28 -2.28 -19.42
N THR A 145 5.39 -2.29 -20.16
CA THR A 145 6.66 -1.65 -19.80
C THR A 145 6.68 -0.18 -20.25
N ILE A 146 7.64 0.59 -19.73
CA ILE A 146 7.73 2.04 -20.00
C ILE A 146 8.05 2.38 -21.46
N ASP A 147 8.62 1.45 -22.23
CA ASP A 147 8.90 1.57 -23.67
C ASP A 147 7.69 1.22 -24.54
N GLY A 148 6.53 0.94 -23.91
CA GLY A 148 5.27 0.70 -24.58
C GLY A 148 5.07 -0.74 -25.07
N HIS A 149 5.98 -1.66 -24.75
CA HIS A 149 5.77 -3.08 -25.04
C HIS A 149 4.79 -3.70 -24.06
N THR A 150 4.02 -4.66 -24.57
CA THR A 150 3.05 -5.42 -23.77
C THR A 150 3.40 -6.90 -23.81
N TYR A 151 3.33 -7.55 -22.67
CA TYR A 151 3.67 -8.96 -22.48
C TYR A 151 2.56 -9.66 -21.72
N GLU A 152 2.32 -10.94 -22.03
CA GLU A 152 1.58 -11.83 -21.16
C GLU A 152 2.45 -12.23 -19.98
N ALA A 153 1.82 -12.49 -18.84
CA ALA A 153 2.52 -12.94 -17.63
C ALA A 153 1.72 -14.03 -16.93
N GLU A 154 2.45 -14.90 -16.23
CA GLU A 154 1.90 -15.97 -15.43
C GLU A 154 1.97 -15.62 -13.93
N LEU A 155 0.94 -16.01 -13.19
CA LEU A 155 0.97 -15.94 -11.72
C LEU A 155 1.82 -17.11 -11.19
N ILE A 156 3.00 -16.80 -10.63
CA ILE A 156 3.85 -17.80 -9.96
C ILE A 156 3.23 -18.17 -8.60
N GLY A 157 2.72 -17.17 -7.88
CA GLY A 157 2.04 -17.38 -6.63
C GLY A 157 1.64 -16.06 -5.97
N SER A 158 0.76 -16.16 -4.96
CA SER A 158 0.33 -14.99 -4.20
C SER A 158 -0.07 -15.37 -2.77
N ASP A 159 0.02 -14.40 -1.85
CA ASP A 159 -0.49 -14.51 -0.50
C ASP A 159 -1.48 -13.39 -0.18
N GLU A 160 -2.73 -13.75 0.03
CA GLU A 160 -3.80 -12.80 0.33
C GLU A 160 -3.61 -12.14 1.70
N LEU A 161 -3.02 -12.85 2.66
CA LEU A 161 -2.85 -12.34 4.02
C LEU A 161 -1.84 -11.20 4.08
N THR A 162 -0.72 -11.33 3.38
CA THR A 162 0.34 -10.30 3.30
C THR A 162 0.16 -9.34 2.14
N ASP A 163 -0.80 -9.60 1.24
CA ASP A 163 -1.08 -8.80 0.04
C ASP A 163 0.11 -8.72 -0.94
N ILE A 164 0.85 -9.81 -1.11
CA ILE A 164 1.99 -9.91 -2.04
C ILE A 164 1.69 -10.92 -3.13
N ALA A 165 2.07 -10.62 -4.36
CA ALA A 165 2.03 -11.53 -5.50
C ALA A 165 3.33 -11.48 -6.29
N LEU A 166 3.71 -12.63 -6.85
CA LEU A 166 4.83 -12.83 -7.74
C LEU A 166 4.32 -13.31 -9.09
N ILE A 167 4.67 -12.60 -10.15
CA ILE A 167 4.31 -12.93 -11.52
C ILE A 167 5.55 -12.99 -12.39
N LYS A 168 5.47 -13.68 -13.53
CA LYS A 168 6.57 -13.88 -14.47
C LYS A 168 6.16 -13.48 -15.86
N ILE A 169 6.92 -12.62 -16.50
CA ILE A 169 6.73 -12.30 -17.92
C ILE A 169 7.09 -13.51 -18.76
N ASP A 170 6.23 -13.86 -19.72
CA ASP A 170 6.52 -14.88 -20.72
C ASP A 170 7.32 -14.27 -21.88
N SER A 171 8.64 -14.26 -21.74
CA SER A 171 9.58 -13.75 -22.74
C SER A 171 10.99 -14.23 -22.48
N ASP A 172 11.74 -14.46 -23.57
CA ASP A 172 13.19 -14.78 -23.53
C ASP A 172 14.08 -13.52 -23.49
N GLN A 173 13.49 -12.33 -23.40
CA GLN A 173 14.26 -11.08 -23.36
C GLN A 173 14.80 -10.80 -21.96
N ALA A 174 15.93 -10.10 -21.89
CA ALA A 174 16.47 -9.57 -20.66
C ALA A 174 15.74 -8.25 -20.31
N PHE A 175 15.34 -8.11 -19.04
CA PHE A 175 14.64 -6.94 -18.52
C PHE A 175 15.52 -6.14 -17.55
N PRO A 176 15.39 -4.82 -17.54
CA PRO A 176 15.93 -4.02 -16.45
C PRO A 176 15.19 -4.37 -15.15
N PHE A 177 15.91 -4.41 -14.05
CA PHE A 177 15.34 -4.75 -12.75
C PHE A 177 15.86 -3.83 -11.64
N VAL A 178 15.17 -3.80 -10.51
CA VAL A 178 15.56 -3.08 -9.30
C VAL A 178 15.93 -4.05 -8.18
N GLU A 179 16.82 -3.60 -7.29
CA GLU A 179 17.27 -4.38 -6.14
C GLU A 179 16.42 -4.05 -4.90
N LEU A 180 16.16 -5.08 -4.09
CA LEU A 180 15.55 -4.93 -2.78
C LEU A 180 16.66 -4.50 -1.79
N SER A 181 16.40 -3.47 -1.01
CA SER A 181 17.25 -3.03 0.11
C SER A 181 16.79 -3.66 1.40
N ASN A 182 17.65 -3.71 2.41
CA ASN A 182 17.25 -4.13 3.75
C ASN A 182 16.36 -3.07 4.42
N SER A 183 15.07 -3.37 4.62
CA SER A 183 14.11 -2.44 5.23
C SER A 183 14.35 -2.19 6.72
N ASP A 184 15.15 -3.01 7.41
CA ASP A 184 15.52 -2.77 8.81
C ASP A 184 16.43 -1.54 8.95
N ASP A 185 17.24 -1.24 7.91
CA ASP A 185 18.15 -0.12 7.84
C ASP A 185 17.46 1.22 7.51
N VAL A 186 16.17 1.20 7.18
CA VAL A 186 15.37 2.39 6.85
C VAL A 186 15.34 3.35 8.04
N ILE A 187 15.58 4.63 7.76
CA ILE A 187 15.66 5.70 8.76
C ILE A 187 14.42 6.59 8.66
N VAL A 188 13.75 6.83 9.78
CA VAL A 188 12.63 7.78 9.83
C VAL A 188 13.15 9.18 9.49
N GLY A 189 12.51 9.83 8.50
CA GLY A 189 12.90 11.12 7.94
C GLY A 189 13.72 11.03 6.66
N GLU A 190 14.17 9.85 6.22
CA GLU A 190 14.81 9.72 4.92
C GLU A 190 13.82 9.86 3.76
N TRP A 191 14.32 10.14 2.55
CA TRP A 191 13.49 10.26 1.36
C TRP A 191 12.78 8.95 1.03
N ALA A 192 11.48 9.06 0.80
CA ALA A 192 10.60 8.01 0.31
C ALA A 192 10.08 8.42 -1.07
N ILE A 193 10.46 7.65 -2.11
CA ILE A 193 10.11 7.95 -3.50
C ILE A 193 9.19 6.83 -3.97
N ALA A 194 7.90 7.13 -4.10
CA ALA A 194 6.92 6.18 -4.58
C ALA A 194 6.79 6.27 -6.10
N LEU A 195 6.99 5.16 -6.79
CA LEU A 195 6.78 5.03 -8.23
C LEU A 195 5.56 4.18 -8.53
N GLY A 196 4.91 4.48 -9.65
CA GLY A 196 3.84 3.65 -10.20
C GLY A 196 3.54 4.02 -11.63
N ASN A 197 3.07 3.06 -12.41
CA ASN A 197 2.65 3.26 -13.78
C ASN A 197 1.14 2.98 -13.92
N PRO A 198 0.29 3.89 -13.39
CA PRO A 198 -1.14 3.66 -13.41
C PRO A 198 -1.67 3.62 -14.85
N PHE A 199 -2.31 2.51 -15.20
CA PHE A 199 -3.14 2.37 -16.38
C PHE A 199 -2.44 2.25 -17.74
N GLY A 200 -1.12 2.39 -17.83
CA GLY A 200 -0.50 2.54 -19.16
C GLY A 200 -1.16 3.67 -19.98
N LEU A 201 -1.85 4.63 -19.29
CA LEU A 201 -2.70 5.66 -19.90
C LEU A 201 -1.92 6.76 -20.58
N PHE A 202 -0.64 6.88 -20.28
CA PHE A 202 0.20 7.91 -20.86
C PHE A 202 0.93 7.32 -22.07
N GLU A 203 0.77 7.96 -23.23
CA GLU A 203 1.42 7.55 -24.49
C GLU A 203 2.95 7.48 -24.36
N ASP A 204 3.54 8.15 -23.36
CA ASP A 204 4.98 8.13 -23.09
C ASP A 204 5.41 7.06 -22.06
N GLY A 205 4.48 6.26 -21.56
CA GLY A 205 4.75 5.09 -20.66
C GLY A 205 5.47 5.40 -19.34
N LYS A 206 5.78 6.67 -19.04
CA LYS A 206 6.60 7.04 -17.88
C LYS A 206 5.86 6.87 -16.56
N PRO A 207 6.54 6.35 -15.52
CA PRO A 207 5.92 6.19 -14.22
C PRO A 207 5.59 7.53 -13.58
N THR A 208 4.49 7.56 -12.82
CA THR A 208 4.18 8.65 -11.91
C THR A 208 5.09 8.58 -10.70
N VAL A 209 5.63 9.73 -10.30
CA VAL A 209 6.54 9.87 -9.16
C VAL A 209 5.89 10.72 -8.09
N THR A 210 5.87 10.24 -6.86
CA THR A 210 5.55 11.07 -5.69
C THR A 210 6.67 10.92 -4.65
N VAL A 211 6.96 12.01 -3.93
CA VAL A 211 8.08 12.08 -3.01
C VAL A 211 7.61 12.58 -1.66
N GLY A 212 8.09 11.94 -0.63
CA GLY A 212 7.90 12.30 0.77
C GLY A 212 9.07 11.82 1.61
N VAL A 213 8.79 11.52 2.86
CA VAL A 213 9.74 10.94 3.81
C VAL A 213 9.16 9.70 4.46
N ILE A 214 10.00 8.86 5.01
CA ILE A 214 9.55 7.81 5.93
C ILE A 214 9.10 8.49 7.22
N SER A 215 7.78 8.47 7.45
CA SER A 215 7.16 9.12 8.61
C SER A 215 7.25 8.26 9.87
N ALA A 216 7.20 6.94 9.72
CA ALA A 216 7.33 5.96 10.79
C ALA A 216 7.63 4.56 10.25
N LYS A 217 8.08 3.67 11.13
CA LYS A 217 8.29 2.23 10.89
C LYS A 217 7.42 1.43 11.85
N ASN A 218 7.32 0.14 11.61
CA ASN A 218 6.67 -0.83 12.50
C ASN A 218 5.22 -0.41 12.81
N ARG A 219 4.44 -0.13 11.75
CA ARG A 219 3.02 0.23 11.87
C ARG A 219 2.14 -0.93 11.53
N ASP A 220 1.42 -1.43 12.53
CA ASP A 220 0.38 -2.42 12.32
C ASP A 220 -0.92 -1.73 11.95
N PHE A 221 -1.53 -2.22 10.90
CA PHE A 221 -2.79 -1.67 10.42
C PHE A 221 -3.75 -2.77 9.98
N ARG A 222 -4.98 -2.66 10.44
CA ARG A 222 -6.08 -3.53 10.05
C ARG A 222 -7.22 -2.68 9.55
N PRO A 223 -7.43 -2.59 8.21
CA PRO A 223 -8.42 -1.69 7.63
C PRO A 223 -9.86 -2.02 8.04
N ASP A 224 -10.21 -3.30 8.11
CA ASP A 224 -11.55 -3.78 8.46
C ASP A 224 -11.43 -5.14 9.16
N PRO A 225 -12.19 -5.40 10.25
CA PRO A 225 -12.25 -6.71 10.89
C PRO A 225 -12.61 -7.88 9.96
N ASN A 226 -13.35 -7.60 8.87
CA ASN A 226 -13.77 -8.61 7.89
C ASN A 226 -12.79 -8.76 6.72
N ASN A 227 -11.75 -7.92 6.63
CA ASN A 227 -10.72 -8.02 5.60
C ASN A 227 -9.72 -9.13 6.00
N PRO A 228 -9.44 -10.12 5.12
CA PRO A 228 -8.46 -11.16 5.40
C PRO A 228 -7.03 -10.63 5.51
N ARG A 229 -6.74 -9.44 4.96
CA ARG A 229 -5.41 -8.86 4.96
C ARG A 229 -5.02 -8.31 6.32
N VAL A 230 -3.78 -8.58 6.68
CA VAL A 230 -3.17 -8.07 7.90
C VAL A 230 -1.86 -7.37 7.50
N TYR A 231 -1.82 -6.09 7.74
CA TYR A 231 -0.66 -5.27 7.45
C TYR A 231 0.14 -5.05 8.73
N ILE A 232 1.30 -5.69 8.80
CA ILE A 232 2.19 -5.69 9.96
C ILE A 232 3.50 -5.04 9.58
N ASP A 233 4.12 -4.36 10.53
CA ASP A 233 5.45 -3.76 10.39
C ASP A 233 5.58 -2.79 9.21
N MET A 234 4.47 -2.15 8.83
CA MET A 234 4.42 -1.30 7.65
C MET A 234 5.31 -0.07 7.77
N LEU A 235 5.92 0.32 6.66
CA LEU A 235 6.54 1.63 6.49
C LEU A 235 5.44 2.66 6.24
N GLN A 236 5.42 3.71 7.06
CA GLN A 236 4.52 4.85 6.87
C GLN A 236 5.27 5.98 6.16
N THR A 237 4.65 6.59 5.15
CA THR A 237 5.20 7.74 4.40
C THR A 237 4.12 8.78 4.13
N ASP A 238 4.55 10.02 3.92
CA ASP A 238 3.72 11.11 3.39
C ASP A 238 3.88 11.29 1.87
N ALA A 239 4.68 10.44 1.21
CA ALA A 239 4.63 10.32 -0.25
C ALA A 239 3.22 9.92 -0.67
N ALA A 240 2.61 10.66 -1.61
CA ALA A 240 1.24 10.41 -2.01
C ALA A 240 1.15 9.09 -2.79
N ILE A 241 0.50 8.09 -2.20
CA ILE A 241 0.07 6.88 -2.89
C ILE A 241 -1.35 7.13 -3.38
N ASN A 242 -1.57 7.04 -4.67
CA ASN A 242 -2.86 7.21 -5.32
C ASN A 242 -3.21 5.95 -6.11
N ARG A 243 -4.41 5.94 -6.68
CA ARG A 243 -4.84 4.87 -7.58
C ARG A 243 -3.79 4.64 -8.68
N GLY A 244 -3.31 3.41 -8.78
CA GLY A 244 -2.34 2.97 -9.75
C GLY A 244 -0.89 2.90 -9.26
N ASN A 245 -0.50 3.58 -8.16
CA ASN A 245 0.81 3.36 -7.56
C ASN A 245 0.86 2.08 -6.70
N SER A 246 -0.29 1.53 -6.32
CA SER A 246 -0.37 0.26 -5.57
C SER A 246 0.31 -0.85 -6.33
N GLY A 247 1.15 -1.63 -5.66
CA GLY A 247 2.01 -2.66 -6.24
C GLY A 247 3.34 -2.15 -6.79
N GLY A 248 3.49 -0.84 -7.04
CA GLY A 248 4.76 -0.23 -7.40
C GLY A 248 5.72 -0.09 -6.22
N PRO A 249 7.02 0.18 -6.47
CA PRO A 249 8.01 0.27 -5.40
C PRO A 249 7.95 1.58 -4.64
N LEU A 250 8.31 1.51 -3.35
CA LEU A 250 8.79 2.61 -2.55
C LEU A 250 10.32 2.53 -2.53
N LEU A 251 10.99 3.59 -3.01
CA LEU A 251 12.44 3.63 -3.12
C LEU A 251 13.07 4.54 -2.07
N ASN A 252 14.30 4.24 -1.70
CA ASN A 252 15.19 5.17 -1.01
C ASN A 252 15.89 6.13 -2.01
N SER A 253 16.72 7.04 -1.50
CA SER A 253 17.49 8.00 -2.31
C SER A 253 18.57 7.38 -3.20
N ARG A 254 18.85 6.09 -3.07
CA ARG A 254 19.77 5.33 -3.94
C ARG A 254 19.08 4.62 -5.09
N GLY A 255 17.73 4.65 -5.11
CA GLY A 255 16.92 3.93 -6.11
C GLY A 255 16.69 2.46 -5.77
N GLU A 256 17.01 2.04 -4.55
CA GLU A 256 16.77 0.69 -4.06
C GLU A 256 15.36 0.58 -3.46
N VAL A 257 14.71 -0.56 -3.62
CA VAL A 257 13.35 -0.79 -3.11
C VAL A 257 13.38 -1.07 -1.62
N ILE A 258 12.73 -0.21 -0.84
CA ILE A 258 12.53 -0.38 0.61
C ILE A 258 11.16 -0.96 0.94
N GLY A 259 10.23 -1.01 -0.03
CA GLY A 259 8.90 -1.58 0.18
C GLY A 259 8.01 -1.53 -1.06
N ILE A 260 6.79 -2.09 -0.95
CA ILE A 260 5.71 -2.03 -1.95
C ILE A 260 4.67 -1.00 -1.50
N ASN A 261 4.36 -0.02 -2.36
CA ASN A 261 3.25 0.89 -2.16
C ASN A 261 1.93 0.13 -2.12
N THR A 262 1.15 0.23 -1.06
CA THR A 262 -0.01 -0.64 -0.90
C THR A 262 -1.30 0.15 -0.79
N PHE A 263 -1.46 1.02 0.21
CA PHE A 263 -2.71 1.74 0.42
C PHE A 263 -2.51 3.09 1.12
N ILE A 264 -3.59 3.92 1.09
CA ILE A 264 -3.73 5.14 1.87
C ILE A 264 -4.78 4.96 2.97
N TYR A 265 -4.55 5.59 4.10
CA TYR A 265 -5.58 5.72 5.14
C TYR A 265 -6.34 7.01 4.96
N THR A 266 -7.65 6.92 4.69
CA THR A 266 -8.50 8.09 4.41
C THR A 266 -9.33 8.58 5.61
N GLY A 267 -9.20 7.91 6.76
CA GLY A 267 -9.97 8.26 7.97
C GLY A 267 -11.48 8.02 7.86
N GLY A 268 -11.94 7.38 6.79
CA GLY A 268 -13.36 7.05 6.55
C GLY A 268 -14.26 8.27 6.21
N THR A 269 -13.71 9.46 6.04
CA THR A 269 -14.47 10.70 5.82
C THR A 269 -14.12 11.44 4.52
N SER A 270 -13.09 11.04 3.83
CA SER A 270 -12.65 11.64 2.57
C SER A 270 -12.12 10.59 1.60
N ASP A 271 -12.35 10.82 0.30
CA ASP A 271 -11.86 9.96 -0.79
C ASP A 271 -10.42 10.30 -1.21
N GLY A 272 -9.73 11.17 -0.48
CA GLY A 272 -8.44 11.73 -0.85
C GLY A 272 -7.32 11.40 0.12
N PHE A 273 -6.09 11.56 -0.38
CA PHE A 273 -4.85 11.48 0.37
C PHE A 273 -4.82 12.48 1.53
N VAL A 274 -4.53 12.00 2.73
CA VAL A 274 -4.46 12.80 3.97
C VAL A 274 -3.06 12.80 4.61
N GLY A 275 -2.03 12.43 3.85
CA GLY A 275 -0.65 12.36 4.34
C GLY A 275 -0.31 11.04 5.07
N LEU A 276 -1.13 10.01 4.93
CA LEU A 276 -0.93 8.70 5.54
C LEU A 276 -0.96 7.62 4.48
N SER A 277 0.20 7.25 3.99
CA SER A 277 0.43 6.14 3.06
C SER A 277 1.25 5.04 3.74
N PHE A 278 1.07 3.81 3.27
CA PHE A 278 1.71 2.64 3.83
C PHE A 278 2.30 1.76 2.74
N ALA A 279 3.49 1.21 3.03
CA ALA A 279 4.18 0.26 2.18
C ALA A 279 4.58 -0.99 2.95
N ILE A 280 4.49 -2.15 2.31
CA ILE A 280 4.98 -3.43 2.84
C ILE A 280 6.51 -3.42 2.78
N PRO A 281 7.24 -3.69 3.87
CA PRO A 281 8.71 -3.65 3.92
C PRO A 281 9.37 -4.67 2.98
N SER A 282 10.53 -4.31 2.41
CA SER A 282 11.28 -5.17 1.48
C SER A 282 11.73 -6.50 2.09
N ASN A 283 12.12 -6.56 3.36
CA ASN A 283 12.50 -7.83 3.99
C ASN A 283 11.33 -8.83 4.03
N ARG A 284 10.08 -8.33 4.24
CA ARG A 284 8.90 -9.18 4.14
C ARG A 284 8.64 -9.63 2.71
N ILE A 285 8.84 -8.74 1.74
CA ILE A 285 8.72 -9.08 0.31
C ILE A 285 9.67 -10.23 -0.01
N GLU A 286 10.95 -10.10 0.31
CA GLU A 286 11.98 -11.10 0.03
C GLU A 286 11.62 -12.47 0.61
N ARG A 287 11.15 -12.50 1.86
CA ARG A 287 10.71 -13.73 2.53
C ARG A 287 9.53 -14.39 1.82
N ILE A 288 8.51 -13.62 1.49
CA ILE A 288 7.30 -14.14 0.83
C ILE A 288 7.61 -14.62 -0.58
N ILE A 289 8.34 -13.84 -1.40
CA ILE A 289 8.68 -14.27 -2.77
C ILE A 289 9.56 -15.52 -2.80
N SER A 290 10.45 -15.70 -1.82
CA SER A 290 11.27 -16.91 -1.68
C SER A 290 10.40 -18.16 -1.51
N GLN A 291 9.34 -18.08 -0.72
CA GLN A 291 8.37 -19.17 -0.56
C GLN A 291 7.52 -19.35 -1.83
N LEU A 292 7.01 -18.26 -2.43
CA LEU A 292 6.22 -18.32 -3.66
C LEU A 292 7.01 -18.96 -4.82
N LEU A 293 8.30 -18.66 -4.95
CA LEU A 293 9.16 -19.30 -5.95
C LEU A 293 9.31 -20.81 -5.73
N THR A 294 9.29 -21.26 -4.49
CA THR A 294 9.57 -22.66 -4.16
C THR A 294 8.30 -23.53 -4.25
N THR A 295 7.17 -23.01 -3.77
CA THR A 295 5.94 -23.79 -3.56
C THR A 295 4.71 -23.23 -4.27
N GLY A 296 4.81 -22.03 -4.88
CA GLY A 296 3.68 -21.31 -5.47
C GLY A 296 2.70 -20.70 -4.46
N SER A 297 2.92 -20.94 -3.17
CA SER A 297 2.06 -20.46 -2.08
C SER A 297 2.87 -20.24 -0.80
N VAL A 298 2.37 -19.39 0.10
CA VAL A 298 2.97 -19.23 1.42
C VAL A 298 2.39 -20.31 2.34
N VAL A 299 3.20 -21.30 2.63
CA VAL A 299 2.86 -22.40 3.53
C VAL A 299 3.85 -22.37 4.69
N LEU A 300 3.33 -22.43 5.90
CA LEU A 300 4.19 -22.64 7.06
C LEU A 300 4.76 -24.05 7.00
N ASP A 301 6.07 -24.17 6.93
CA ASP A 301 6.79 -25.45 6.93
C ASP A 301 6.97 -26.02 8.34
N TYR A 302 6.30 -25.42 9.31
CA TYR A 302 6.27 -25.79 10.73
C TYR A 302 4.85 -25.69 11.29
N ASP A 303 4.65 -26.36 12.44
CA ASP A 303 3.42 -26.29 13.24
C ASP A 303 3.79 -25.75 14.63
N PRO A 304 3.18 -24.68 15.13
CA PRO A 304 3.39 -24.23 16.50
C PRO A 304 2.94 -25.25 17.54
N GLY A 305 2.20 -26.27 17.16
CA GLY A 305 1.74 -27.34 18.04
C GLY A 305 0.64 -26.91 19.00
N MET A 306 -0.15 -25.91 18.63
CA MET A 306 -1.27 -25.43 19.42
C MET A 306 -2.38 -24.87 18.52
N GLU A 307 -3.60 -24.93 19.03
CA GLU A 307 -4.72 -24.17 18.49
C GLU A 307 -5.02 -22.98 19.37
N PHE A 308 -5.39 -21.88 18.75
CA PHE A 308 -5.71 -20.65 19.45
C PHE A 308 -6.87 -19.92 18.76
N THR A 309 -7.53 -19.05 19.49
CA THR A 309 -8.59 -18.20 18.96
C THR A 309 -8.49 -16.78 19.51
N SER A 310 -8.99 -15.82 18.73
CA SER A 310 -9.00 -14.41 19.17
C SER A 310 -9.80 -14.26 20.47
N MET A 311 -9.29 -13.45 21.41
CA MET A 311 -10.01 -13.10 22.62
C MET A 311 -11.24 -12.27 22.28
N THR A 312 -12.39 -12.70 22.83
CA THR A 312 -13.67 -11.99 22.74
C THR A 312 -14.20 -11.67 24.13
N GLU A 313 -15.10 -10.69 24.24
CA GLU A 313 -15.75 -10.38 25.51
C GLU A 313 -16.45 -11.58 26.13
N GLN A 314 -17.02 -12.46 25.31
CA GLN A 314 -17.65 -13.69 25.77
C GLN A 314 -16.65 -14.67 26.39
N LEU A 315 -15.46 -14.81 25.77
CA LEU A 315 -14.38 -15.65 26.31
C LEU A 315 -13.80 -15.07 27.59
N VAL A 316 -13.59 -13.76 27.65
CA VAL A 316 -13.17 -13.06 28.86
C VAL A 316 -14.14 -13.33 30.02
N TYR A 317 -15.45 -13.18 29.78
CA TYR A 317 -16.46 -13.47 30.79
C TYR A 317 -16.52 -14.94 31.20
N ARG A 318 -16.50 -15.85 30.21
CA ARG A 318 -16.59 -17.33 30.45
C ARG A 318 -15.42 -17.86 31.24
N HIS A 319 -14.20 -17.42 30.91
CA HIS A 319 -12.98 -17.89 31.53
C HIS A 319 -12.49 -17.00 32.70
N ARG A 320 -13.26 -15.96 33.06
CA ARG A 320 -12.92 -15.00 34.13
C ARG A 320 -11.52 -14.38 33.95
N LEU A 321 -11.11 -14.18 32.70
CA LEU A 321 -9.83 -13.60 32.37
C LEU A 321 -9.89 -12.08 32.49
N PRO A 322 -8.77 -11.39 32.76
CA PRO A 322 -8.71 -9.95 32.58
C PRO A 322 -9.00 -9.63 31.10
N TYR A 323 -9.63 -8.47 30.86
CA TYR A 323 -9.80 -8.02 29.47
C TYR A 323 -8.43 -7.69 28.90
N VAL A 324 -7.91 -8.54 28.07
CA VAL A 324 -6.63 -8.39 27.37
C VAL A 324 -6.83 -8.76 25.91
N GLN A 325 -6.36 -7.93 25.02
CA GLN A 325 -6.22 -8.32 23.61
C GLN A 325 -5.17 -9.42 23.53
N GLY A 326 -5.46 -10.47 22.80
CA GLY A 326 -4.58 -11.60 22.65
C GLY A 326 -5.29 -12.84 22.09
N LEU A 327 -4.63 -13.98 22.18
CA LEU A 327 -5.14 -15.27 21.73
C LEU A 327 -5.30 -16.24 22.89
N LEU A 328 -6.48 -16.78 23.05
CA LEU A 328 -6.71 -17.88 23.97
C LEU A 328 -6.20 -19.18 23.33
N VAL A 329 -5.26 -19.84 23.98
CA VAL A 329 -4.82 -21.20 23.62
C VAL A 329 -5.93 -22.19 23.98
N THR A 330 -6.49 -22.86 22.98
CA THR A 330 -7.62 -23.80 23.15
C THR A 330 -7.15 -25.25 23.29
N SER A 331 -6.11 -25.61 22.57
CA SER A 331 -5.48 -26.94 22.69
C SER A 331 -3.97 -26.86 22.46
N VAL A 332 -3.23 -27.83 22.96
CA VAL A 332 -1.79 -27.99 22.78
C VAL A 332 -1.50 -29.43 22.44
N ASN A 333 -0.77 -29.65 21.35
CA ASN A 333 -0.36 -30.96 20.88
C ASN A 333 0.75 -31.52 21.79
N LYS A 334 0.59 -32.74 22.28
CA LYS A 334 1.67 -33.41 23.01
C LYS A 334 2.89 -33.58 22.11
N ASP A 335 4.06 -33.32 22.66
CA ASP A 335 5.33 -33.38 21.95
C ASP A 335 5.51 -32.32 20.83
N GLY A 336 4.57 -31.35 20.75
CA GLY A 336 4.68 -30.18 19.87
C GLY A 336 5.50 -29.05 20.47
N PRO A 337 5.91 -28.05 19.66
CA PRO A 337 6.70 -26.91 20.10
C PRO A 337 6.10 -26.16 21.29
N ALA A 338 4.80 -25.88 21.26
CA ALA A 338 4.10 -25.20 22.34
C ALA A 338 4.12 -25.99 23.67
N PHE A 339 3.95 -27.33 23.59
CA PHE A 339 4.00 -28.20 24.76
C PHE A 339 5.39 -28.18 25.41
N GLU A 340 6.45 -28.29 24.61
CA GLU A 340 7.84 -28.33 25.08
C GLU A 340 8.27 -27.04 25.77
N CYS A 341 7.80 -25.89 25.25
CA CYS A 341 8.10 -24.59 25.88
C CYS A 341 7.13 -24.24 27.04
N GLY A 342 6.23 -25.18 27.40
CA GLY A 342 5.37 -25.06 28.58
C GLY A 342 4.10 -24.23 28.39
N ILE A 343 3.68 -23.98 27.16
CA ILE A 343 2.36 -23.38 26.85
C ILE A 343 1.26 -24.39 27.15
N MET A 344 0.14 -23.93 27.71
CA MET A 344 -0.97 -24.78 28.15
C MET A 344 -2.30 -24.23 27.63
N PRO A 345 -3.31 -25.11 27.46
CA PRO A 345 -4.67 -24.65 27.22
C PRO A 345 -5.15 -23.72 28.34
N GLY A 346 -5.76 -22.59 27.97
CA GLY A 346 -6.18 -21.54 28.89
C GLY A 346 -5.18 -20.36 28.99
N ASP A 347 -3.98 -20.49 28.48
CA ASP A 347 -3.05 -19.37 28.36
C ASP A 347 -3.58 -18.33 27.38
N VAL A 348 -3.26 -17.07 27.59
CA VAL A 348 -3.55 -15.98 26.66
C VAL A 348 -2.25 -15.42 26.10
N ILE A 349 -1.94 -15.72 24.85
CA ILE A 349 -0.77 -15.17 24.16
C ILE A 349 -1.02 -13.69 23.89
N VAL A 350 -0.12 -12.83 24.34
CA VAL A 350 -0.21 -11.37 24.21
C VAL A 350 0.87 -10.78 23.31
N ARG A 351 1.99 -11.50 23.11
CA ARG A 351 3.06 -11.11 22.16
C ARG A 351 3.67 -12.33 21.48
N ILE A 352 4.08 -12.12 20.25
CA ILE A 352 4.92 -13.01 19.45
C ILE A 352 6.09 -12.17 18.94
N GLY A 353 7.32 -12.55 19.30
CA GLY A 353 8.48 -11.70 19.08
C GLY A 353 8.29 -10.36 19.79
N ASP A 354 8.60 -9.28 19.09
CA ASP A 354 8.42 -7.92 19.58
C ASP A 354 7.00 -7.37 19.38
N GLU A 355 6.10 -8.13 18.71
CA GLU A 355 4.79 -7.67 18.31
C GLU A 355 3.67 -8.08 19.27
N ARG A 356 2.74 -7.16 19.55
CA ARG A 356 1.51 -7.45 20.29
C ARG A 356 0.53 -8.21 19.43
N VAL A 357 0.03 -9.34 19.91
CA VAL A 357 -0.97 -10.11 19.19
C VAL A 357 -2.38 -9.60 19.52
N VAL A 358 -3.13 -9.24 18.47
CA VAL A 358 -4.47 -8.66 18.62
C VAL A 358 -5.59 -9.55 18.10
N SER A 359 -5.28 -10.51 17.21
CA SER A 359 -6.24 -11.43 16.63
C SER A 359 -5.55 -12.69 16.09
N GLU A 360 -6.36 -13.72 15.81
CA GLU A 360 -5.88 -14.95 15.18
C GLU A 360 -5.20 -14.70 13.84
N MET A 361 -5.81 -13.91 12.97
CA MET A 361 -5.20 -13.55 11.68
C MET A 361 -3.90 -12.78 11.83
N HIS A 362 -3.82 -11.90 12.84
CA HIS A 362 -2.57 -11.20 13.16
C HIS A 362 -1.46 -12.18 13.56
N ALA A 363 -1.79 -13.19 14.38
CA ALA A 363 -0.82 -14.22 14.72
C ALA A 363 -0.36 -15.02 13.51
N TRP A 364 -1.29 -15.43 12.64
CA TRP A 364 -0.93 -16.14 11.41
C TRP A 364 -0.04 -15.31 10.47
N ALA A 365 -0.24 -13.99 10.43
CA ALA A 365 0.63 -13.12 9.67
C ALA A 365 2.03 -12.97 10.31
N LEU A 366 2.11 -12.86 11.65
CA LEU A 366 3.39 -12.85 12.38
C LEU A 366 4.14 -14.17 12.23
N LEU A 367 3.42 -15.30 12.26
CA LEU A 367 4.03 -16.61 12.09
C LEU A 367 4.70 -16.78 10.71
N ARG A 368 4.25 -16.06 9.67
CA ARG A 368 4.90 -16.05 8.35
C ARG A 368 6.29 -15.39 8.34
N ASP A 369 6.64 -14.67 9.39
CA ASP A 369 7.95 -14.04 9.52
C ASP A 369 9.02 -14.99 10.11
N TYR A 370 8.64 -16.24 10.42
CA TYR A 370 9.53 -17.26 10.96
C TYR A 370 9.63 -18.46 10.03
N ASP A 371 10.78 -19.10 10.07
CA ASP A 371 11.06 -20.35 9.36
C ASP A 371 11.20 -21.53 10.34
N LYS A 372 11.13 -22.74 9.80
CA LYS A 372 11.43 -23.94 10.55
C LYS A 372 12.85 -23.91 11.12
N GLY A 373 12.98 -24.11 12.40
CA GLY A 373 14.25 -24.08 13.15
C GLY A 373 14.49 -22.77 13.89
N ASP A 374 13.68 -21.74 13.61
CA ASP A 374 13.74 -20.49 14.34
C ASP A 374 13.25 -20.66 15.78
N THR A 375 13.75 -19.79 16.64
CA THR A 375 13.28 -19.67 18.02
C THR A 375 12.44 -18.42 18.16
N MET A 376 11.15 -18.62 18.42
CA MET A 376 10.16 -17.56 18.55
C MET A 376 9.93 -17.23 20.02
N GLN A 377 10.06 -15.97 20.40
CA GLN A 377 9.70 -15.52 21.75
C GLN A 377 8.19 -15.37 21.87
N VAL A 378 7.63 -15.87 22.97
CA VAL A 378 6.19 -15.79 23.26
C VAL A 378 6.00 -15.23 24.67
N GLU A 379 5.19 -14.16 24.77
CA GLU A 379 4.68 -13.69 26.05
C GLU A 379 3.22 -14.11 26.21
N LEU A 380 2.90 -14.66 27.35
CA LEU A 380 1.54 -15.12 27.66
C LEU A 380 1.12 -14.76 29.07
N LEU A 381 -0.18 -14.67 29.28
CA LEU A 381 -0.81 -14.54 30.59
C LEU A 381 -1.37 -15.87 31.03
N ARG A 382 -1.00 -16.31 32.23
CA ARG A 382 -1.53 -17.47 32.93
C ARG A 382 -1.86 -17.07 34.36
N ASP A 383 -3.08 -17.27 34.81
CA ASP A 383 -3.54 -16.89 36.17
C ASP A 383 -3.18 -15.42 36.53
N ASN A 384 -3.36 -14.50 35.59
CA ASN A 384 -3.03 -13.07 35.70
C ASN A 384 -1.52 -12.75 35.84
N ASN A 385 -0.63 -13.71 35.68
CA ASN A 385 0.80 -13.50 35.67
C ASN A 385 1.35 -13.54 34.24
N LEU A 386 2.28 -12.64 33.95
CA LEU A 386 2.97 -12.61 32.65
C LEU A 386 4.13 -13.61 32.68
N TYR A 387 4.13 -14.50 31.68
CA TYR A 387 5.21 -15.46 31.43
C TYR A 387 5.85 -15.18 30.08
N ARG A 388 7.14 -15.47 29.99
CA ARG A 388 7.91 -15.43 28.76
C ARG A 388 8.52 -16.79 28.53
N THR A 389 8.44 -17.26 27.31
CA THR A 389 9.04 -18.53 26.89
C THR A 389 9.58 -18.42 25.48
N GLU A 390 10.47 -19.33 25.11
CA GLU A 390 11.04 -19.46 23.78
C GLU A 390 10.55 -20.75 23.16
N MET A 391 9.93 -20.64 21.99
CA MET A 391 9.38 -21.76 21.26
C MET A 391 10.23 -22.03 20.01
N MET A 392 10.86 -23.19 19.94
CA MET A 392 11.58 -23.66 18.75
C MET A 392 10.60 -24.23 17.74
N LEU A 393 10.52 -23.62 16.56
CA LEU A 393 9.59 -24.01 15.52
C LEU A 393 10.08 -25.25 14.78
N ARG A 394 9.25 -26.29 14.72
CA ARG A 394 9.59 -27.59 14.11
C ARG A 394 8.50 -28.04 13.16
N GLN A 395 8.88 -28.89 12.22
CA GLN A 395 7.91 -29.56 11.36
C GLN A 395 6.86 -30.25 12.20
N SER A 396 5.58 -30.15 11.81
CA SER A 396 4.53 -30.97 12.36
C SER A 396 4.96 -32.43 12.27
N ILE A 397 4.96 -33.12 13.38
CA ILE A 397 4.99 -34.58 13.35
C ILE A 397 3.60 -34.96 12.88
N SER A 398 3.38 -34.97 11.56
CA SER A 398 2.19 -35.60 10.99
C SER A 398 2.22 -37.03 11.49
N ALA A 399 1.20 -37.40 12.21
CA ALA A 399 0.96 -38.80 12.51
C ALA A 399 0.87 -39.53 11.16
N GLU A 400 1.99 -40.10 10.71
CA GLU A 400 1.95 -41.19 9.76
C GLU A 400 1.30 -42.37 10.47
N GLU A 401 -0.02 -42.57 10.25
CA GLU A 401 -0.71 -43.84 10.31
C GLU A 401 -1.83 -43.88 9.26
#